data_01b392269421e16daed2f49ae4cef736
#
_entry.id   01b392269421e16daed2f49ae4cef736
#
_cell.length_a   1.000
_cell.length_b   1.000
_cell.length_c   1.000
_cell.angle_alpha   90.00
_cell.angle_beta   90.00
_cell.angle_gamma   90.00
#
_symmetry.space_group_name_H-M   'P 1'
#
loop_
_entity.id
_entity.type
_entity.pdbx_description
1 polymer ?
#
loop_
_entity_poly.entity_id
_entity_poly.type
_entity_poly.pdbx_seq_one_letter_code
_entity_poly.pdbx_strand_id
1 'polypeptide(L)'
;GDFSATPRNLTVLLYNRFGQDLTELNRQVSQALDLLEQQTYVQRNGSVYEYLTNEEQDIENEIKSTDVDSTEISKLLASVISQDVVRGTSVRHSVTGGDFKYQMLLDEIPYSRPQPLAVRYISSALGLSREAIVAQSMGRDELRVLLADDARMYQDLRLLVQTDKYVRLRAGSSLTDSQSHILDSKKRQNSKRRKELTARVKQAISDAELIIGGASIAVSSSDPVQRVQAARQAKQAEVELTALGIEP
;
A
#
# COMPACT_ATOMS: atom_id res chain seq x y z
N GLY A 1 25.63 -23.39 3.80
CA GLY A 1 24.82 -22.19 3.97
C GLY A 1 23.78 -22.13 2.88
N ASP A 2 22.53 -21.89 3.25
CA ASP A 2 21.44 -21.90 2.30
C ASP A 2 21.51 -20.64 1.43
N PHE A 3 21.55 -20.84 0.10
CA PHE A 3 21.56 -19.77 -0.87
C PHE A 3 20.16 -19.11 -0.94
N SER A 4 20.08 -17.81 -0.65
CA SER A 4 18.84 -17.07 -0.82
C SER A 4 18.79 -16.45 -2.22
N ALA A 5 17.85 -16.88 -3.05
CA ALA A 5 17.66 -16.37 -4.41
C ALA A 5 17.04 -14.96 -4.42
N THR A 6 17.82 -13.97 -4.01
CA THR A 6 17.45 -12.55 -4.15
C THR A 6 17.95 -11.99 -5.47
N PRO A 7 17.36 -10.92 -6.03
CA PRO A 7 17.86 -10.27 -7.25
C PRO A 7 19.35 -9.94 -7.16
N ARG A 8 19.81 -9.43 -6.02
CA ARG A 8 21.21 -9.11 -5.77
C ARG A 8 22.12 -10.36 -5.85
N ASN A 9 21.74 -11.43 -5.14
CA ASN A 9 22.54 -12.66 -5.10
C ASN A 9 22.57 -13.33 -6.46
N LEU A 10 21.45 -13.34 -7.18
CA LEU A 10 21.39 -13.84 -8.55
C LEU A 10 22.22 -13.01 -9.52
N THR A 11 22.21 -11.67 -9.37
CA THR A 11 23.09 -10.78 -10.16
C THR A 11 24.55 -11.13 -9.94
N VAL A 12 24.98 -11.38 -8.69
CA VAL A 12 26.36 -11.78 -8.39
C VAL A 12 26.72 -13.11 -9.03
N LEU A 13 25.81 -14.10 -8.99
CA LEU A 13 26.03 -15.41 -9.62
C LEU A 13 26.13 -15.33 -11.15
N LEU A 14 25.40 -14.43 -11.76
CA LEU A 14 25.36 -14.26 -13.23
C LEU A 14 26.45 -13.33 -13.74
N TYR A 15 27.21 -12.71 -12.85
CA TYR A 15 28.36 -11.86 -13.22
C TYR A 15 29.50 -12.75 -13.75
N ASN A 16 29.75 -12.71 -15.06
CA ASN A 16 30.68 -13.61 -15.72
C ASN A 16 31.75 -12.91 -16.59
N ARG A 17 31.78 -11.57 -16.62
CA ARG A 17 32.74 -10.80 -17.43
C ARG A 17 33.25 -9.59 -16.66
N PHE A 18 34.57 -9.36 -16.70
CA PHE A 18 35.15 -8.12 -16.18
C PHE A 18 34.61 -6.89 -16.95
N GLY A 19 34.23 -5.86 -16.20
CA GLY A 19 33.70 -4.62 -16.80
C GLY A 19 32.21 -4.66 -17.17
N GLN A 20 31.49 -5.75 -16.85
CA GLN A 20 30.05 -5.81 -17.02
C GLN A 20 29.36 -4.80 -16.09
N ASP A 21 28.40 -4.03 -16.61
CA ASP A 21 27.61 -3.11 -15.79
C ASP A 21 26.68 -3.91 -14.86
N LEU A 22 26.98 -3.85 -13.55
CA LEU A 22 26.21 -4.53 -12.52
C LEU A 22 24.80 -3.96 -12.35
N THR A 23 24.61 -2.66 -12.60
CA THR A 23 23.30 -2.00 -12.51
C THR A 23 22.37 -2.52 -13.60
N GLU A 24 22.90 -2.56 -14.84
CA GLU A 24 22.15 -3.11 -15.97
C GLU A 24 21.87 -4.60 -15.82
N LEU A 25 22.86 -5.38 -15.35
CA LEU A 25 22.66 -6.81 -15.08
C LEU A 25 21.59 -7.03 -13.99
N ASN A 26 21.61 -6.24 -12.91
CA ASN A 26 20.58 -6.31 -11.86
C ASN A 26 19.19 -5.97 -12.39
N ARG A 27 19.08 -4.97 -13.26
CA ARG A 27 17.83 -4.62 -13.94
C ARG A 27 17.30 -5.79 -14.78
N GLN A 28 18.17 -6.44 -15.56
CA GLN A 28 17.79 -7.60 -16.39
C GLN A 28 17.37 -8.79 -15.54
N VAL A 29 18.10 -9.09 -14.46
CA VAL A 29 17.73 -10.15 -13.50
C VAL A 29 16.37 -9.87 -12.89
N SER A 30 16.11 -8.64 -12.46
CA SER A 30 14.83 -8.24 -11.88
C SER A 30 13.68 -8.42 -12.87
N GLN A 31 13.87 -7.98 -14.11
CA GLN A 31 12.87 -8.15 -15.18
C GLN A 31 12.59 -9.63 -15.50
N ALA A 32 13.64 -10.46 -15.53
CA ALA A 32 13.49 -11.90 -15.75
C ALA A 32 12.72 -12.57 -14.60
N LEU A 33 13.00 -12.17 -13.36
CA LEU A 33 12.29 -12.67 -12.18
C LEU A 33 10.81 -12.25 -12.17
N ASP A 34 10.51 -11.01 -12.53
CA ASP A 34 9.14 -10.51 -12.67
C ASP A 34 8.37 -11.31 -13.74
N LEU A 35 9.02 -11.62 -14.87
CA LEU A 35 8.42 -12.45 -15.92
C LEU A 35 8.16 -13.89 -15.43
N LEU A 36 9.11 -14.51 -14.75
CA LEU A 36 8.95 -15.85 -14.18
C LEU A 36 7.85 -15.90 -13.10
N GLU A 37 7.73 -14.85 -12.28
CA GLU A 37 6.65 -14.69 -11.30
C GLU A 37 5.28 -14.52 -12.00
N GLN A 38 5.21 -13.73 -13.07
CA GLN A 38 3.98 -13.57 -13.86
C GLN A 38 3.54 -14.89 -14.49
N GLN A 39 4.48 -15.65 -15.02
CA GLN A 39 4.24 -16.98 -15.62
C GLN A 39 4.08 -18.09 -14.60
N THR A 40 4.15 -17.78 -13.32
CA THR A 40 3.93 -18.74 -12.21
C THR A 40 4.98 -19.85 -12.10
N TYR A 41 6.18 -19.65 -12.65
CA TYR A 41 7.29 -20.58 -12.44
C TYR A 41 7.96 -20.39 -11.08
N VAL A 42 7.97 -19.17 -10.60
CA VAL A 42 8.48 -18.83 -9.27
C VAL A 42 7.46 -18.01 -8.50
N GLN A 43 7.59 -18.04 -7.18
CA GLN A 43 6.87 -17.13 -6.29
C GLN A 43 7.87 -16.24 -5.55
N ARG A 44 7.45 -15.02 -5.25
CA ARG A 44 8.21 -14.11 -4.42
C ARG A 44 7.75 -14.21 -2.96
N ASN A 45 8.68 -14.41 -2.06
CA ASN A 45 8.48 -14.44 -0.62
C ASN A 45 9.39 -13.40 0.05
N GLY A 46 8.90 -12.16 0.17
CA GLY A 46 9.73 -11.02 0.55
C GLY A 46 10.70 -10.62 -0.56
N SER A 47 11.98 -10.69 -0.29
CA SER A 47 13.05 -10.44 -1.26
C SER A 47 13.57 -11.72 -1.94
N VAL A 48 13.09 -12.90 -1.54
CA VAL A 48 13.56 -14.20 -2.02
C VAL A 48 12.56 -14.76 -3.04
N TYR A 49 13.09 -15.36 -4.11
CA TYR A 49 12.32 -16.08 -5.12
C TYR A 49 12.50 -17.58 -4.92
N GLU A 50 11.40 -18.31 -5.01
CA GLU A 50 11.33 -19.76 -4.81
C GLU A 50 10.70 -20.41 -6.04
N TYR A 51 11.28 -21.52 -6.50
CA TYR A 51 10.71 -22.28 -7.61
C TYR A 51 9.47 -23.03 -7.15
N LEU A 52 8.44 -23.05 -7.98
CA LEU A 52 7.18 -23.74 -7.70
C LEU A 52 7.14 -25.12 -8.34
N THR A 53 6.71 -26.13 -7.58
CA THR A 53 6.31 -27.43 -8.12
C THR A 53 5.06 -27.28 -9.00
N ASN A 54 4.76 -28.28 -9.83
CA ASN A 54 3.57 -28.24 -10.70
C ASN A 54 2.28 -28.03 -9.91
N GLU A 55 2.11 -28.72 -8.78
CA GLU A 55 0.92 -28.60 -7.93
C GLU A 55 0.83 -27.22 -7.28
N GLU A 56 1.97 -26.63 -6.87
CA GLU A 56 2.01 -25.26 -6.38
C GLU A 56 1.71 -24.23 -7.47
N GLN A 57 2.15 -24.49 -8.72
CA GLN A 57 1.82 -23.65 -9.89
C GLN A 57 0.33 -23.66 -10.18
N ASP A 58 -0.31 -24.83 -10.14
CA ASP A 58 -1.75 -24.97 -10.36
C ASP A 58 -2.54 -24.17 -9.32
N ILE A 59 -2.20 -24.31 -8.03
CA ILE A 59 -2.84 -23.56 -6.94
C ILE A 59 -2.58 -22.06 -7.07
N GLU A 60 -1.36 -21.63 -7.45
CA GLU A 60 -1.02 -20.23 -7.64
C GLU A 60 -1.80 -19.62 -8.81
N ASN A 61 -1.99 -20.38 -9.91
CA ASN A 61 -2.83 -19.96 -11.03
C ASN A 61 -4.29 -19.82 -10.63
N GLU A 62 -4.83 -20.76 -9.83
CA GLU A 62 -6.19 -20.65 -9.29
C GLU A 62 -6.34 -19.44 -8.38
N ILE A 63 -5.33 -19.13 -7.53
CA ILE A 63 -5.30 -17.92 -6.70
C ILE A 63 -5.33 -16.67 -7.59
N LYS A 64 -4.44 -16.57 -8.58
CA LYS A 64 -4.35 -15.41 -9.47
C LYS A 64 -5.61 -15.21 -10.33
N SER A 65 -6.31 -16.31 -10.67
CA SER A 65 -7.57 -16.28 -11.41
C SER A 65 -8.81 -16.03 -10.52
N THR A 66 -8.63 -16.02 -9.19
CA THR A 66 -9.73 -15.72 -8.28
C THR A 66 -10.21 -14.29 -8.51
N ASP A 67 -11.49 -14.16 -8.87
CA ASP A 67 -12.12 -12.86 -9.13
C ASP A 67 -12.17 -12.01 -7.86
N VAL A 68 -11.70 -10.77 -7.95
CA VAL A 68 -11.64 -9.80 -6.84
C VAL A 68 -12.07 -8.44 -7.35
N ASP A 69 -13.09 -7.89 -6.72
CA ASP A 69 -13.60 -6.56 -7.00
C ASP A 69 -12.61 -5.49 -6.55
N SER A 70 -12.53 -4.38 -7.31
CA SER A 70 -11.69 -3.23 -6.96
C SER A 70 -12.05 -2.65 -5.58
N THR A 71 -13.31 -2.75 -5.16
CA THR A 71 -13.75 -2.31 -3.82
C THR A 71 -13.17 -3.17 -2.70
N GLU A 72 -12.93 -4.47 -2.93
CA GLU A 72 -12.27 -5.34 -1.94
C GLU A 72 -10.80 -4.92 -1.74
N ILE A 73 -10.12 -4.56 -2.82
CA ILE A 73 -8.74 -4.05 -2.80
C ILE A 73 -8.68 -2.70 -2.08
N SER A 74 -9.58 -1.77 -2.41
CA SER A 74 -9.66 -0.45 -1.76
C SER A 74 -9.98 -0.57 -0.27
N LYS A 75 -10.88 -1.47 0.14
CA LYS A 75 -11.17 -1.76 1.55
C LYS A 75 -9.94 -2.25 2.29
N LEU A 76 -9.14 -3.12 1.68
CA LEU A 76 -7.91 -3.60 2.30
C LEU A 76 -6.91 -2.44 2.47
N LEU A 77 -6.69 -1.62 1.43
CA LEU A 77 -5.79 -0.46 1.51
C LEU A 77 -6.25 0.52 2.60
N ALA A 78 -7.54 0.84 2.65
CA ALA A 78 -8.11 1.71 3.68
C ALA A 78 -7.93 1.13 5.09
N SER A 79 -8.10 -0.18 5.26
CA SER A 79 -7.85 -0.89 6.52
C SER A 79 -6.38 -0.79 6.94
N VAL A 80 -5.43 -1.01 6.01
CA VAL A 80 -4.00 -0.88 6.29
C VAL A 80 -3.65 0.55 6.69
N ILE A 81 -4.16 1.56 5.98
CA ILE A 81 -3.94 2.97 6.33
C ILE A 81 -4.47 3.27 7.73
N SER A 82 -5.74 2.94 8.01
CA SER A 82 -6.42 3.37 9.23
C SER A 82 -6.06 2.56 10.47
N GLN A 83 -5.77 1.27 10.33
CA GLN A 83 -5.54 0.37 11.46
C GLN A 83 -4.06 0.08 11.71
N ASP A 84 -3.28 -0.10 10.62
CA ASP A 84 -1.91 -0.56 10.72
C ASP A 84 -0.90 0.60 10.70
N VAL A 85 -1.18 1.69 9.93
CA VAL A 85 -0.24 2.81 9.75
C VAL A 85 -0.63 4.02 10.60
N VAL A 86 -1.78 4.64 10.32
CA VAL A 86 -2.17 5.92 10.96
C VAL A 86 -2.81 5.72 12.33
N ARG A 87 -3.41 4.55 12.57
CA ARG A 87 -3.98 4.11 13.85
C ARG A 87 -4.96 5.11 14.45
N GLY A 88 -6.09 5.30 13.78
CA GLY A 88 -7.20 6.08 14.31
C GLY A 88 -7.70 7.19 13.39
N THR A 89 -8.81 7.78 13.79
CA THR A 89 -9.52 8.84 13.09
C THR A 89 -9.71 10.09 13.97
N SER A 90 -8.78 10.33 14.92
CA SER A 90 -8.75 11.51 15.76
C SER A 90 -7.35 12.12 15.76
N VAL A 91 -7.31 13.43 15.97
CA VAL A 91 -6.08 14.21 16.16
C VAL A 91 -6.21 15.04 17.42
N ARG A 92 -5.19 15.00 18.25
CA ARG A 92 -5.10 15.88 19.40
C ARG A 92 -4.55 17.25 18.98
N HIS A 93 -5.31 18.31 19.23
CA HIS A 93 -4.83 19.65 18.95
C HIS A 93 -3.84 20.09 20.01
N SER A 94 -2.65 20.56 19.57
CA SER A 94 -1.52 20.83 20.48
C SER A 94 -1.77 22.03 21.43
N VAL A 95 -2.60 22.98 21.02
CA VAL A 95 -2.86 24.20 21.80
C VAL A 95 -4.04 24.01 22.75
N THR A 96 -5.16 23.45 22.27
CA THR A 96 -6.38 23.30 23.07
C THR A 96 -6.41 21.99 23.87
N GLY A 97 -5.57 21.02 23.54
CA GLY A 97 -5.58 19.68 24.12
C GLY A 97 -6.80 18.83 23.78
N GLY A 98 -7.71 19.34 22.94
CA GLY A 98 -8.92 18.62 22.50
C GLY A 98 -8.62 17.58 21.43
N ASP A 99 -9.42 16.49 21.44
CA ASP A 99 -9.37 15.47 20.40
C ASP A 99 -10.43 15.77 19.32
N PHE A 100 -9.98 15.98 18.08
CA PHE A 100 -10.84 16.21 16.93
C PHE A 100 -10.92 14.98 16.06
N LYS A 101 -12.14 14.49 15.84
CA LYS A 101 -12.41 13.41 14.90
C LYS A 101 -12.42 13.93 13.47
N TYR A 102 -11.99 13.10 12.54
CA TYR A 102 -12.03 13.41 11.12
C TYR A 102 -12.64 12.25 10.34
N GLN A 103 -13.21 12.59 9.19
CA GLN A 103 -13.66 11.61 8.21
C GLN A 103 -12.46 11.13 7.40
N MET A 104 -12.28 9.82 7.32
CA MET A 104 -11.30 9.21 6.41
C MET A 104 -11.98 8.84 5.10
N LEU A 105 -11.36 9.26 4.00
CA LEU A 105 -11.71 8.83 2.64
C LEU A 105 -10.48 8.21 1.97
N LEU A 106 -10.73 7.22 1.12
CA LEU A 106 -9.75 6.73 0.15
C LEU A 106 -10.36 6.93 -1.25
N ASP A 107 -9.67 7.71 -2.07
CA ASP A 107 -10.21 8.20 -3.34
C ASP A 107 -11.56 8.91 -3.12
N GLU A 108 -12.64 8.42 -3.70
CA GLU A 108 -13.99 8.98 -3.52
C GLU A 108 -14.82 8.27 -2.43
N ILE A 109 -14.28 7.21 -1.82
CA ILE A 109 -15.04 6.33 -0.93
C ILE A 109 -14.79 6.69 0.55
N PRO A 110 -15.83 7.01 1.34
CA PRO A 110 -15.68 7.22 2.76
C PRO A 110 -15.54 5.90 3.53
N TYR A 111 -14.58 5.83 4.43
CA TYR A 111 -14.30 4.68 5.30
C TYR A 111 -14.55 4.95 6.78
N SER A 112 -14.99 6.14 7.13
CA SER A 112 -15.45 6.49 8.48
C SER A 112 -16.68 7.39 8.42
N ARG A 113 -17.29 7.64 9.58
CA ARG A 113 -18.47 8.51 9.68
C ARG A 113 -18.14 9.95 9.25
N PRO A 114 -19.09 10.67 8.64
CA PRO A 114 -18.92 12.08 8.32
C PRO A 114 -18.48 12.89 9.54
N GLN A 115 -17.53 13.79 9.33
CA GLN A 115 -16.99 14.72 10.32
C GLN A 115 -16.76 16.07 9.62
N PRO A 116 -16.70 17.19 10.38
CA PRO A 116 -16.40 18.51 9.80
C PRO A 116 -15.04 18.54 9.08
N LEU A 117 -14.04 17.84 9.61
CA LEU A 117 -12.73 17.68 8.99
C LEU A 117 -12.65 16.38 8.23
N ALA A 118 -12.04 16.39 7.06
CA ALA A 118 -11.80 15.20 6.26
C ALA A 118 -10.32 15.02 5.95
N VAL A 119 -9.88 13.77 5.88
CA VAL A 119 -8.58 13.36 5.31
C VAL A 119 -8.85 12.40 4.19
N ARG A 120 -8.49 12.82 2.99
CA ARG A 120 -8.63 12.05 1.77
C ARG A 120 -7.27 11.55 1.32
N TYR A 121 -7.09 10.24 1.36
CA TYR A 121 -5.96 9.57 0.73
C TYR A 121 -6.29 9.37 -0.75
N ILE A 122 -5.39 9.77 -1.63
CA ILE A 122 -5.58 9.68 -3.08
C ILE A 122 -4.57 8.71 -3.62
N SER A 123 -5.08 7.67 -4.24
CA SER A 123 -4.28 6.61 -4.86
C SER A 123 -4.09 6.87 -6.36
N SER A 124 -3.05 6.25 -6.95
CA SER A 124 -2.86 6.30 -8.41
C SER A 124 -3.99 5.61 -9.18
N ALA A 125 -4.76 4.73 -8.53
CA ALA A 125 -5.92 4.07 -9.14
C ALA A 125 -7.07 5.04 -9.50
N LEU A 126 -7.13 6.23 -8.86
CA LEU A 126 -8.11 7.26 -9.19
C LEU A 126 -7.87 7.87 -10.59
N GLY A 127 -6.65 7.81 -11.11
CA GLY A 127 -6.32 8.28 -12.47
C GLY A 127 -6.41 9.80 -12.66
N LEU A 128 -6.45 10.60 -11.59
CA LEU A 128 -6.47 12.06 -11.67
C LEU A 128 -5.05 12.62 -11.76
N SER A 129 -4.88 13.68 -12.54
CA SER A 129 -3.62 14.43 -12.55
C SER A 129 -3.44 15.22 -11.24
N ARG A 130 -2.19 15.55 -10.91
CA ARG A 130 -1.88 16.36 -9.73
C ARG A 130 -2.61 17.71 -9.76
N GLU A 131 -2.66 18.36 -10.94
CA GLU A 131 -3.32 19.64 -11.14
C GLU A 131 -4.82 19.55 -10.88
N ALA A 132 -5.46 18.47 -11.31
CA ALA A 132 -6.88 18.22 -11.04
C ALA A 132 -7.13 18.00 -9.53
N ILE A 133 -6.26 17.30 -8.85
CA ILE A 133 -6.33 17.05 -7.40
C ILE A 133 -6.20 18.37 -6.63
N VAL A 134 -5.22 19.21 -7.00
CA VAL A 134 -5.02 20.54 -6.41
C VAL A 134 -6.24 21.43 -6.64
N ALA A 135 -6.74 21.53 -7.87
CA ALA A 135 -7.91 22.33 -8.21
C ALA A 135 -9.16 21.90 -7.43
N GLN A 136 -9.39 20.59 -7.31
CA GLN A 136 -10.52 20.06 -6.55
C GLN A 136 -10.41 20.26 -5.03
N SER A 137 -9.22 20.59 -4.50
CA SER A 137 -9.02 20.84 -3.06
C SER A 137 -9.41 22.28 -2.65
N MET A 138 -9.53 23.18 -3.63
CA MET A 138 -9.89 24.57 -3.36
C MET A 138 -11.28 24.68 -2.74
N GLY A 139 -11.39 25.46 -1.66
CA GLY A 139 -12.66 25.69 -0.96
C GLY A 139 -13.21 24.49 -0.20
N ARG A 140 -12.41 23.45 0.02
CA ARG A 140 -12.81 22.26 0.80
C ARG A 140 -12.04 22.18 2.11
N ASP A 141 -12.75 21.85 3.19
CA ASP A 141 -12.15 21.60 4.50
C ASP A 141 -11.63 20.17 4.61
N GLU A 142 -10.71 19.82 3.70
CA GLU A 142 -10.09 18.50 3.66
C GLU A 142 -8.58 18.59 3.48
N LEU A 143 -7.85 17.70 4.16
CA LEU A 143 -6.46 17.40 3.86
C LEU A 143 -6.43 16.29 2.79
N ARG A 144 -5.75 16.53 1.69
CA ARG A 144 -5.46 15.52 0.67
C ARG A 144 -4.06 14.99 0.84
N VAL A 145 -3.95 13.67 0.91
CA VAL A 145 -2.70 12.92 1.01
C VAL A 145 -2.53 12.18 -0.32
N LEU A 146 -1.77 12.76 -1.24
CA LEU A 146 -1.49 12.15 -2.54
C LEU A 146 -0.39 11.11 -2.36
N LEU A 147 -0.80 9.83 -2.35
CA LEU A 147 0.11 8.71 -2.13
C LEU A 147 1.13 8.61 -3.27
N ALA A 148 2.39 8.36 -2.91
CA ALA A 148 3.41 8.05 -3.92
C ALA A 148 3.01 6.79 -4.70
N ASP A 149 3.24 6.81 -6.01
CA ASP A 149 2.90 5.68 -6.88
C ASP A 149 3.82 4.48 -6.60
N ASP A 150 3.20 3.32 -6.37
CA ASP A 150 3.89 2.04 -6.18
C ASP A 150 3.06 0.92 -6.82
N ALA A 151 3.37 0.63 -8.09
CA ALA A 151 2.70 -0.43 -8.84
C ALA A 151 2.79 -1.80 -8.13
N ARG A 152 3.89 -2.07 -7.41
CA ARG A 152 4.08 -3.31 -6.65
C ARG A 152 3.14 -3.38 -5.45
N MET A 153 2.86 -2.25 -4.80
CA MET A 153 1.89 -2.19 -3.69
C MET A 153 0.50 -2.67 -4.14
N TYR A 154 0.05 -2.25 -5.33
CA TYR A 154 -1.25 -2.68 -5.86
C TYR A 154 -1.28 -4.14 -6.28
N GLN A 155 -0.19 -4.66 -6.82
CA GLN A 155 -0.06 -6.10 -7.11
C GLN A 155 -0.13 -6.93 -5.83
N ASP A 156 0.60 -6.53 -4.78
CA ASP A 156 0.61 -7.20 -3.49
C ASP A 156 -0.77 -7.12 -2.79
N LEU A 157 -1.47 -5.97 -2.88
CA LEU A 157 -2.85 -5.81 -2.41
C LEU A 157 -3.80 -6.82 -3.09
N ARG A 158 -3.77 -6.87 -4.42
CA ARG A 158 -4.61 -7.78 -5.20
C ARG A 158 -4.34 -9.24 -4.83
N LEU A 159 -3.07 -9.64 -4.85
CA LEU A 159 -2.68 -11.02 -4.56
C LEU A 159 -3.02 -11.42 -3.10
N LEU A 160 -2.93 -10.48 -2.16
CA LEU A 160 -3.32 -10.71 -0.77
C LEU A 160 -4.81 -11.02 -0.67
N VAL A 161 -5.67 -10.22 -1.33
CA VAL A 161 -7.12 -10.44 -1.34
C VAL A 161 -7.49 -11.73 -2.07
N GLN A 162 -6.86 -11.99 -3.23
CA GLN A 162 -7.08 -13.23 -3.99
C GLN A 162 -6.72 -14.46 -3.17
N THR A 163 -5.56 -14.45 -2.50
CA THR A 163 -5.11 -15.58 -1.66
C THR A 163 -6.08 -15.80 -0.50
N ASP A 164 -6.49 -14.75 0.22
CA ASP A 164 -7.42 -14.89 1.35
C ASP A 164 -8.79 -15.40 0.90
N LYS A 165 -9.28 -14.94 -0.25
CA LYS A 165 -10.55 -15.38 -0.83
C LYS A 165 -10.48 -16.84 -1.26
N TYR A 166 -9.44 -17.22 -1.99
CA TYR A 166 -9.21 -18.58 -2.43
C TYR A 166 -9.13 -19.56 -1.24
N VAL A 167 -8.30 -19.24 -0.24
CA VAL A 167 -8.15 -20.07 0.96
C VAL A 167 -9.47 -20.26 1.68
N ARG A 168 -10.30 -19.21 1.80
CA ARG A 168 -11.63 -19.31 2.40
C ARG A 168 -12.58 -20.21 1.59
N LEU A 169 -12.56 -20.09 0.26
CA LEU A 169 -13.38 -20.93 -0.61
C LEU A 169 -13.00 -22.41 -0.53
N ARG A 170 -11.71 -22.70 -0.38
CA ARG A 170 -11.19 -24.06 -0.27
C ARG A 170 -11.30 -24.67 1.12
N ALA A 171 -11.56 -23.89 2.17
CA ALA A 171 -11.61 -24.37 3.56
C ALA A 171 -12.69 -25.45 3.83
N GLY A 172 -13.72 -25.54 2.98
CA GLY A 172 -14.79 -26.55 3.07
C GLY A 172 -14.67 -27.71 2.06
N SER A 173 -13.59 -27.77 1.27
CA SER A 173 -13.41 -28.77 0.23
C SER A 173 -12.58 -29.96 0.72
N SER A 174 -12.79 -31.14 0.13
CA SER A 174 -11.90 -32.28 0.34
C SER A 174 -10.56 -32.01 -0.32
N LEU A 175 -9.52 -31.80 0.47
CA LEU A 175 -8.17 -31.53 0.03
C LEU A 175 -7.30 -32.76 0.27
N THR A 176 -6.32 -32.99 -0.61
CA THR A 176 -5.23 -33.94 -0.32
C THR A 176 -4.32 -33.35 0.76
N ASP A 177 -3.50 -34.20 1.39
CA ASP A 177 -2.52 -33.75 2.39
C ASP A 177 -1.53 -32.75 1.76
N SER A 178 -1.09 -32.98 0.52
CA SER A 178 -0.22 -32.07 -0.22
C SER A 178 -0.89 -30.70 -0.42
N GLN A 179 -2.12 -30.67 -0.90
CA GLN A 179 -2.88 -29.42 -1.10
C GLN A 179 -3.08 -28.67 0.22
N SER A 180 -3.35 -29.40 1.31
CA SER A 180 -3.49 -28.78 2.64
C SER A 180 -2.19 -28.12 3.08
N HIS A 181 -1.05 -28.78 2.89
CA HIS A 181 0.27 -28.20 3.19
C HIS A 181 0.59 -26.97 2.34
N ILE A 182 0.25 -27.00 1.03
CA ILE A 182 0.44 -25.85 0.14
C ILE A 182 -0.44 -24.67 0.61
N LEU A 183 -1.71 -24.91 0.93
CA LEU A 183 -2.60 -23.83 1.40
C LEU A 183 -2.13 -23.22 2.73
N ASP A 184 -1.61 -24.02 3.65
CA ASP A 184 -1.03 -23.51 4.89
C ASP A 184 0.26 -22.71 4.65
N SER A 185 1.06 -23.11 3.67
CA SER A 185 2.19 -22.31 3.22
C SER A 185 1.71 -20.96 2.64
N LYS A 186 0.70 -20.96 1.76
CA LYS A 186 0.11 -19.73 1.19
C LYS A 186 -0.46 -18.79 2.26
N LYS A 187 -1.11 -19.30 3.31
CA LYS A 187 -1.56 -18.50 4.47
C LYS A 187 -0.40 -17.80 5.18
N ARG A 188 0.70 -18.54 5.44
CA ARG A 188 1.90 -17.98 6.08
C ARG A 188 2.55 -16.89 5.20
N GLN A 189 2.69 -17.16 3.90
CA GLN A 189 3.21 -16.20 2.92
C GLN A 189 2.33 -14.95 2.86
N ASN A 190 1.00 -15.12 2.87
CA ASN A 190 0.06 -14.00 2.84
C ASN A 190 0.15 -13.13 4.09
N SER A 191 0.36 -13.74 5.26
CA SER A 191 0.62 -13.00 6.51
C SER A 191 1.91 -12.19 6.45
N LYS A 192 2.97 -12.71 5.83
CA LYS A 192 4.23 -11.99 5.60
C LYS A 192 4.04 -10.86 4.60
N ARG A 193 3.35 -11.12 3.47
CA ARG A 193 3.00 -10.11 2.46
C ARG A 193 2.24 -8.94 3.06
N ARG A 194 1.30 -9.20 3.99
CA ARG A 194 0.57 -8.13 4.70
C ARG A 194 1.51 -7.22 5.50
N LYS A 195 2.51 -7.76 6.17
CA LYS A 195 3.49 -6.97 6.92
C LYS A 195 4.34 -6.10 5.99
N GLU A 196 4.78 -6.66 4.87
CA GLU A 196 5.56 -5.94 3.85
C GLU A 196 4.71 -4.86 3.18
N LEU A 197 3.45 -5.16 2.88
CA LEU A 197 2.48 -4.19 2.38
C LEU A 197 2.29 -3.03 3.34
N THR A 198 2.15 -3.30 4.66
CA THR A 198 2.06 -2.25 5.67
C THR A 198 3.29 -1.33 5.65
N ALA A 199 4.49 -1.87 5.49
CA ALA A 199 5.70 -1.07 5.37
C ALA A 199 5.72 -0.22 4.08
N ARG A 200 5.25 -0.76 2.95
CA ARG A 200 5.12 0.00 1.67
C ARG A 200 4.09 1.12 1.77
N VAL A 201 2.92 0.85 2.36
CA VAL A 201 1.88 1.88 2.59
C VAL A 201 2.41 2.96 3.52
N LYS A 202 3.15 2.58 4.57
CA LYS A 202 3.82 3.53 5.45
C LYS A 202 4.78 4.43 4.67
N GLN A 203 5.59 3.85 3.79
CA GLN A 203 6.52 4.62 2.94
C GLN A 203 5.75 5.52 1.96
N ALA A 204 4.72 5.02 1.29
CA ALA A 204 3.91 5.80 0.36
C ALA A 204 3.26 7.03 1.03
N ILE A 205 2.86 6.92 2.30
CA ILE A 205 2.35 8.06 3.08
C ILE A 205 3.50 8.99 3.51
N SER A 206 4.68 8.46 3.84
CA SER A 206 5.85 9.27 4.19
C SER A 206 6.32 10.14 3.01
N ASP A 207 6.23 9.61 1.81
CA ASP A 207 6.64 10.28 0.57
C ASP A 207 5.48 11.06 -0.08
N ALA A 208 4.27 10.98 0.50
CA ALA A 208 3.08 11.61 -0.05
C ALA A 208 3.20 13.13 -0.10
N GLU A 209 2.63 13.73 -1.13
CA GLU A 209 2.36 15.16 -1.15
C GLU A 209 1.10 15.47 -0.34
N LEU A 210 1.18 16.50 0.50
CA LEU A 210 0.09 16.96 1.35
C LEU A 210 -0.49 18.25 0.77
N ILE A 211 -1.80 18.30 0.53
CA ILE A 211 -2.46 19.41 -0.14
C ILE A 211 -3.65 19.90 0.71
N ILE A 212 -3.71 21.19 0.97
CA ILE A 212 -4.83 21.88 1.63
C ILE A 212 -5.18 23.13 0.83
N GLY A 213 -6.46 23.35 0.55
CA GLY A 213 -6.96 24.62 -0.03
C GLY A 213 -6.30 25.03 -1.35
N GLY A 214 -5.85 24.07 -2.16
CA GLY A 214 -5.15 24.34 -3.42
C GLY A 214 -3.63 24.51 -3.29
N ALA A 215 -3.06 24.39 -2.10
CA ALA A 215 -1.63 24.55 -1.86
C ALA A 215 -0.99 23.26 -1.31
N SER A 216 0.23 22.98 -1.75
CA SER A 216 1.09 21.93 -1.15
C SER A 216 1.64 22.42 0.17
N ILE A 217 1.61 21.56 1.20
CA ILE A 217 2.17 21.85 2.51
C ILE A 217 3.42 21.01 2.74
N ALA A 218 4.50 21.68 3.14
CA ALA A 218 5.71 21.02 3.60
C ALA A 218 5.60 20.69 5.10
N VAL A 219 5.83 19.41 5.43
CA VAL A 219 5.94 18.95 6.82
C VAL A 219 7.29 18.29 6.99
N SER A 220 8.07 18.74 7.98
CA SER A 220 9.45 18.30 8.20
C SER A 220 9.61 16.88 8.73
N SER A 221 8.54 16.25 9.23
CA SER A 221 8.60 14.88 9.74
C SER A 221 8.58 13.86 8.61
N SER A 222 9.40 12.82 8.71
CA SER A 222 9.33 11.63 7.82
C SER A 222 8.38 10.54 8.34
N ASP A 223 7.92 10.63 9.59
CA ASP A 223 6.94 9.70 10.14
C ASP A 223 5.55 9.99 9.57
N PRO A 224 4.89 9.00 8.92
CA PRO A 224 3.62 9.23 8.23
C PRO A 224 2.50 9.68 9.16
N VAL A 225 2.49 9.19 10.40
CA VAL A 225 1.47 9.58 11.39
C VAL A 225 1.67 11.04 11.78
N GLN A 226 2.90 11.44 12.10
CA GLN A 226 3.24 12.81 12.47
C GLN A 226 3.02 13.77 11.31
N ARG A 227 3.35 13.39 10.06
CA ARG A 227 3.09 14.21 8.87
C ARG A 227 1.62 14.53 8.71
N VAL A 228 0.78 13.50 8.74
CA VAL A 228 -0.67 13.67 8.59
C VAL A 228 -1.25 14.43 9.78
N GLN A 229 -0.75 14.21 11.00
CA GLN A 229 -1.17 14.97 12.20
C GLN A 229 -0.79 16.45 12.10
N ALA A 230 0.44 16.78 11.75
CA ALA A 230 0.91 18.16 11.62
C ALA A 230 0.14 18.93 10.53
N ALA A 231 -0.08 18.30 9.38
CA ALA A 231 -0.88 18.90 8.31
C ALA A 231 -2.33 19.16 8.73
N ARG A 232 -2.94 18.26 9.50
CA ARG A 232 -4.30 18.45 10.05
C ARG A 232 -4.34 19.57 11.07
N GLN A 233 -3.35 19.70 11.94
CA GLN A 233 -3.27 20.78 12.91
C GLN A 233 -3.17 22.13 12.20
N ALA A 234 -2.41 22.23 11.11
CA ALA A 234 -2.33 23.43 10.28
C ALA A 234 -3.69 23.79 9.69
N LYS A 235 -4.44 22.81 9.15
CA LYS A 235 -5.80 23.07 8.62
C LYS A 235 -6.79 23.42 9.72
N GLN A 236 -6.74 22.77 10.87
CA GLN A 236 -7.59 23.09 12.01
C GLN A 236 -7.37 24.54 12.48
N ALA A 237 -6.12 24.98 12.59
CA ALA A 237 -5.79 26.35 12.95
C ALA A 237 -6.38 27.37 11.94
N GLU A 238 -6.30 27.08 10.64
CA GLU A 238 -6.89 27.91 9.58
C GLU A 238 -8.42 28.00 9.73
N VAL A 239 -9.09 26.87 9.95
CA VAL A 239 -10.56 26.84 10.15
C VAL A 239 -10.98 27.64 11.39
N GLU A 240 -10.25 27.52 12.50
CA GLU A 240 -10.53 28.27 13.73
C GLU A 240 -10.30 29.76 13.56
N LEU A 241 -9.23 30.19 12.88
CA LEU A 241 -8.94 31.59 12.57
C LEU A 241 -10.05 32.19 11.69
N THR A 242 -10.46 31.46 10.66
CA THR A 242 -11.57 31.89 9.79
C THR A 242 -12.89 32.02 10.56
N ALA A 243 -13.18 31.09 11.48
CA ALA A 243 -14.37 31.13 12.31
C ALA A 243 -14.38 32.33 13.29
N LEU A 244 -13.20 32.83 13.68
CA LEU A 244 -13.00 34.00 14.51
C LEU A 244 -12.99 35.32 13.70
N GLY A 245 -13.13 35.26 12.35
CA GLY A 245 -13.06 36.42 11.47
C GLY A 245 -11.63 36.98 11.31
N ILE A 246 -10.62 36.22 11.61
CA ILE A 246 -9.23 36.59 11.43
C ILE A 246 -8.76 35.93 10.11
N GLU A 247 -8.44 36.78 9.11
CA GLU A 247 -7.81 36.25 7.87
C GLU A 247 -6.43 35.63 8.20
N PRO A 248 -6.12 34.44 7.62
CA PRO A 248 -4.87 33.75 7.86
C PRO A 248 -3.65 34.45 7.26
#